data_528aaff51285973ebf7a99c42a83acc0
#
_entry.id   528aaff51285973ebf7a99c42a83acc0
#
_cell.length_a   1.000
_cell.length_b   1.000
_cell.length_c   1.000
_cell.angle_alpha   90.00
_cell.angle_beta   90.00
_cell.angle_gamma   90.00
#
_symmetry.space_group_name_H-M   'P 1'
#
loop_
_entity.id
_entity.type
_entity.pdbx_description
1 polymer ?
#
loop_
_entity_poly.entity_id
_entity_poly.type
_entity_poly.pdbx_seq_one_letter_code
_entity_poly.pdbx_strand_id
1 'polypeptide(L)' 'MNEEYLKAKVDLCLNLAEEDLKQEEIARAIKNLERANSALSRLFGLEEGDESE' A
#
# COMPACT_ATOMS: atom_id res chain seq x y z
N MET A 1 13.37 8.92 4.33
CA MET A 1 13.28 9.34 3.16
C MET A 1 12.18 8.77 2.40
N ASN A 2 11.91 7.55 2.56
CA ASN A 2 10.86 6.96 1.77
C ASN A 2 9.54 6.87 2.45
N GLU A 3 9.45 7.40 3.66
CA GLU A 3 8.22 7.26 4.41
C GLU A 3 7.06 7.96 3.72
N GLU A 4 7.30 9.18 3.25
CA GLU A 4 6.22 9.90 2.58
C GLU A 4 5.87 9.27 1.25
N TYR A 5 6.86 8.75 0.56
CA TYR A 5 6.60 8.04 -0.68
C TYR A 5 5.73 6.81 -0.43
N LEU A 6 6.08 6.05 0.61
CA LEU A 6 5.32 4.85 0.92
C LEU A 6 3.90 5.17 1.35
N LYS A 7 3.73 6.24 2.13
CA LYS A 7 2.39 6.65 2.52
C LYS A 7 1.56 7.05 1.32
N ALA A 8 2.17 7.79 0.41
CA ALA A 8 1.45 8.20 -0.80
C ALA A 8 1.09 6.99 -1.64
N LYS A 9 1.99 6.01 -1.71
CA LYS A 9 1.73 4.82 -2.49
C LYS A 9 0.59 4.01 -1.89
N VAL A 10 0.55 3.89 -0.57
CA VAL A 10 -0.54 3.19 0.09
C VAL A 10 -1.86 3.88 -0.23
N ASP A 11 -1.88 5.20 -0.09
CA ASP A 11 -3.08 5.96 -0.34
C ASP A 11 -3.56 5.79 -1.78
N LEU A 12 -2.63 5.88 -2.72
CA LEU A 12 -2.98 5.71 -4.12
C LEU A 12 -3.52 4.32 -4.40
N CYS A 13 -2.84 3.29 -3.88
CA CYS A 13 -3.27 1.92 -4.11
C CYS A 13 -4.64 1.65 -3.51
N LEU A 14 -4.91 2.22 -2.34
CA LEU A 14 -6.23 2.04 -1.74
C LEU A 14 -7.31 2.72 -2.55
N ASN A 15 -7.02 3.92 -3.05
CA ASN A 15 -7.98 4.62 -3.89
C ASN A 15 -8.25 3.85 -5.17
N LEU A 16 -7.20 3.30 -5.78
CA LEU A 16 -7.37 2.52 -6.99
C LEU A 16 -8.18 1.26 -6.73
N ALA A 17 -7.94 0.61 -5.59
CA ALA A 17 -8.70 -0.58 -5.25
C ALA A 17 -10.17 -0.24 -5.07
N GLU A 18 -10.44 0.90 -4.45
CA GLU A 18 -11.81 1.33 -4.25
C GLU A 18 -12.51 1.56 -5.58
N GLU A 19 -11.83 2.23 -6.51
CA GLU A 19 -12.38 2.45 -7.83
C GLU A 19 -12.61 1.14 -8.56
N ASP A 20 -11.65 0.22 -8.44
CA ASP A 20 -11.80 -1.07 -9.08
C ASP A 20 -13.01 -1.82 -8.56
N LEU A 21 -13.26 -1.72 -7.27
CA LEU A 21 -14.43 -2.38 -6.69
C LEU A 21 -15.72 -1.77 -7.23
N LYS A 22 -15.75 -0.47 -7.40
CA LYS A 22 -16.93 0.19 -7.96
C LYS A 22 -17.21 -0.30 -9.36
N GLN A 23 -16.16 -0.62 -10.10
CA GLN A 23 -16.32 -1.11 -11.47
C GLN A 23 -16.33 -2.62 -11.53
N GLU A 24 -16.37 -3.26 -10.38
CA GLU A 24 -16.42 -4.72 -10.28
C GLU A 24 -15.20 -5.38 -10.90
N GLU A 25 -14.06 -4.69 -10.83
CA GLU A 25 -12.79 -5.25 -11.26
C GLU A 25 -12.11 -5.88 -10.05
N ILE A 26 -12.62 -7.02 -9.64
CA ILE A 26 -12.20 -7.61 -8.38
C ILE A 26 -10.73 -8.02 -8.39
N ALA A 27 -10.29 -8.65 -9.48
CA ALA A 27 -8.90 -9.11 -9.54
C ALA A 27 -7.94 -7.92 -9.45
N ARG A 28 -8.28 -6.82 -10.10
CA ARG A 28 -7.44 -5.64 -10.07
C ARG A 28 -7.43 -5.02 -8.67
N ALA A 29 -8.60 -5.01 -8.02
CA ALA A 29 -8.68 -4.49 -6.66
C ALA A 29 -7.79 -5.29 -5.73
N ILE A 30 -7.78 -6.60 -5.87
CA ILE A 30 -6.94 -7.45 -5.04
C ILE A 30 -5.48 -7.11 -5.24
N LYS A 31 -5.06 -6.93 -6.49
CA LYS A 31 -3.66 -6.59 -6.76
C LYS A 31 -3.28 -5.26 -6.13
N ASN A 32 -4.17 -4.27 -6.22
CA ASN A 32 -3.88 -2.98 -5.62
C ASN A 32 -3.83 -3.07 -4.11
N LEU A 33 -4.67 -3.90 -3.51
CA LEU A 33 -4.62 -4.10 -2.08
C LEU A 33 -3.32 -4.79 -1.67
N GLU A 34 -2.84 -5.72 -2.49
CA GLU A 34 -1.58 -6.38 -2.20
C GLU A 34 -0.43 -5.38 -2.24
N ARG A 35 -0.47 -4.46 -3.20
CA ARG A 35 0.56 -3.42 -3.29
C ARG A 35 0.52 -2.52 -2.07
N ALA A 36 -0.68 -2.15 -1.65
CA ALA A 36 -0.82 -1.33 -0.45
C ALA A 36 -0.27 -2.07 0.77
N ASN A 37 -0.56 -3.35 0.86
CA ASN A 37 -0.08 -4.14 1.97
C ASN A 37 1.44 -4.21 1.99
N SER A 38 2.06 -4.37 0.83
CA SER A 38 3.52 -4.39 0.74
C SER A 38 4.11 -3.06 1.21
N ALA A 39 3.51 -1.95 0.79
CA ALA A 39 3.99 -0.64 1.19
C ALA A 39 3.81 -0.43 2.69
N LEU A 40 2.69 -0.92 3.22
CA LEU A 40 2.45 -0.81 4.67
C LEU A 40 3.47 -1.61 5.46
N SER A 41 3.85 -2.78 4.95
CA SER A 41 4.86 -3.59 5.63
C SER A 41 6.18 -2.85 5.70
N ARG A 42 6.53 -2.14 4.62
CA ARG A 42 7.76 -1.35 4.61
C ARG A 42 7.66 -0.20 5.59
N LEU A 43 6.51 0.46 5.63
CA LEU A 43 6.31 1.55 6.58
C LEU A 43 6.45 1.05 7.99
N PHE A 44 5.86 -0.10 8.29
CA PHE A 44 5.96 -0.68 9.61
C PHE A 44 7.42 -0.94 9.98
N GLY A 45 8.19 -1.45 9.03
CA GLY A 45 9.59 -1.70 9.27
C GLY A 45 10.37 -0.43 9.55
N LEU A 46 10.05 0.64 8.82
CA LEU A 46 10.72 1.91 9.06
C LEU A 46 10.40 2.47 10.43
N GLU A 47 9.17 2.32 10.85
CA GLU A 47 8.77 2.85 12.15
C GLU A 47 9.31 2.02 13.29
N GLU A 48 9.49 0.72 13.07
CA GLU A 48 10.08 -0.15 14.08
C GLU A 48 11.55 0.17 14.28
N GLY A 49 12.12 0.78 13.31
CA GLY A 49 13.49 1.10 13.37
C GLY A 49 14.34 0.12 12.69
N ASP A 50 14.54 -0.11 12.98
CA ASP A 50 15.22 -0.66 12.72
C ASP A 50 15.87 -1.42 13.01
N GLU A 51 15.90 -1.75 13.12
CA GLU A 51 16.34 -2.32 13.47
C GLU A 51 16.84 -3.08 13.26
N SER A 52 16.94 -3.26 12.74
CA SER A 52 17.26 -3.99 12.53
C SER A 52 18.00 -4.47 12.45
N GLU A 53 18.25 -4.27 12.38
CA GLU A 53 18.88 -4.73 12.21
C GLU A 53 19.27 -5.07 12.16
#